data_6afe9cfa9c5a9cc086c41885b1115a23
#
_entry.id   6afe9cfa9c5a9cc086c41885b1115a23
#
_cell.length_a   1.000
_cell.length_b   1.000
_cell.length_c   1.000
_cell.angle_alpha   90.00
_cell.angle_beta   90.00
_cell.angle_gamma   90.00
#
_symmetry.space_group_name_H-M   'P 1'
#
loop_
_entity.id
_entity.type
_entity.pdbx_description
1 polymer ?
#
loop_
_entity_poly.entity_id
_entity_poly.type
_entity_poly.pdbx_seq_one_letter_code
_entity_poly.pdbx_strand_id
1 'polypeptide(L)'
;KLFAAGEFSDTVSVIRDGKVIESLPAPVQPGGIAAVGDRYLALIAVSERVLLVYDARSNEVLGVTDAGTGPTHIETLGDEAYVADTEGDVIRRFRIGSKPVETAKVAAPGTPYGIAVDSRRKRVWVTLTATNRLIGYSVAGPEMKKFATYPTIRQPNSVTVDPGNGDVFIASRTEGQLERISPGGDGE
;
A
#
# COMPACT_ATOMS: atom_id res chain seq x y z
N LYS A 1 -8.52 -7.15 17.45
CA LYS A 1 -8.47 -5.69 17.30
C LYS A 1 -8.55 -5.33 15.81
N LEU A 2 -9.23 -4.25 15.49
CA LEU A 2 -9.17 -3.56 14.21
C LEU A 2 -8.52 -2.20 14.45
N PHE A 3 -7.76 -1.70 13.47
CA PHE A 3 -7.15 -0.37 13.51
C PHE A 3 -7.62 0.42 12.30
N ALA A 4 -8.02 1.67 12.51
CA ALA A 4 -8.50 2.55 11.46
C ALA A 4 -7.75 3.88 11.52
N ALA A 5 -7.05 4.22 10.44
CA ALA A 5 -6.42 5.53 10.30
C ALA A 5 -7.49 6.58 9.96
N GLY A 6 -7.46 7.69 10.68
CA GLY A 6 -8.37 8.82 10.48
C GLY A 6 -7.65 9.98 9.82
N GLU A 7 -7.68 10.04 8.49
CA GLU A 7 -6.92 10.98 7.67
C GLU A 7 -7.11 12.46 8.08
N PHE A 8 -8.32 12.80 8.54
CA PHE A 8 -8.66 14.18 8.92
C PHE A 8 -8.72 14.42 10.43
N SER A 9 -8.40 13.40 11.23
CA SER A 9 -8.39 13.50 12.70
C SER A 9 -7.02 13.27 13.31
N ASP A 10 -6.02 12.98 12.50
CA ASP A 10 -4.63 12.72 12.92
C ASP A 10 -4.55 11.65 14.03
N THR A 11 -5.38 10.61 13.89
CA THR A 11 -5.47 9.54 14.88
C THR A 11 -5.53 8.16 14.24
N VAL A 12 -5.21 7.14 15.03
CA VAL A 12 -5.53 5.74 14.74
C VAL A 12 -6.52 5.24 15.78
N SER A 13 -7.74 4.93 15.36
CA SER A 13 -8.75 4.32 16.22
C SER A 13 -8.47 2.83 16.42
N VAL A 14 -8.42 2.39 17.67
CA VAL A 14 -8.37 0.98 18.05
C VAL A 14 -9.80 0.50 18.33
N ILE A 15 -10.23 -0.50 17.57
CA ILE A 15 -11.62 -0.99 17.61
C ILE A 15 -11.64 -2.44 18.10
N ARG A 16 -12.54 -2.73 19.03
CA ARG A 16 -12.84 -4.07 19.49
C ARG A 16 -14.36 -4.23 19.67
N ASP A 17 -14.91 -5.33 19.21
CA ASP A 17 -16.34 -5.66 19.31
C ASP A 17 -17.25 -4.51 18.79
N GLY A 18 -16.83 -3.90 17.67
CA GLY A 18 -17.55 -2.79 17.03
C GLY A 18 -17.47 -1.44 17.75
N LYS A 19 -16.67 -1.32 18.81
CA LYS A 19 -16.49 -0.07 19.57
C LYS A 19 -15.07 0.43 19.51
N VAL A 20 -14.91 1.75 19.39
CA VAL A 20 -13.60 2.39 19.59
C VAL A 20 -13.27 2.30 21.08
N ILE A 21 -12.18 1.62 21.41
CA ILE A 21 -11.71 1.44 22.79
C ILE A 21 -10.52 2.35 23.12
N GLU A 22 -9.84 2.87 22.10
CA GLU A 22 -8.68 3.74 22.26
C GLU A 22 -8.50 4.58 21.00
N SER A 23 -7.95 5.79 21.12
CA SER A 23 -7.53 6.64 20.01
C SER A 23 -6.06 6.99 20.21
N LEU A 24 -5.21 6.53 19.30
CA LEU A 24 -3.78 6.77 19.34
C LEU A 24 -3.47 8.04 18.53
N PRO A 25 -2.57 8.90 19.01
CA PRO A 25 -2.07 9.99 18.20
C PRO A 25 -1.31 9.45 16.99
N ALA A 26 -1.53 10.05 15.84
CA ALA A 26 -0.78 9.79 14.62
C ALA A 26 -0.19 11.10 14.09
N PRO A 27 0.87 11.04 13.26
CA PRO A 27 1.32 12.20 12.52
C PRO A 27 0.25 12.71 11.55
N VAL A 28 0.44 13.95 11.08
CA VAL A 28 -0.56 14.64 10.26
C VAL A 28 -0.90 13.86 8.97
N GLN A 29 -2.21 13.68 8.76
CA GLN A 29 -2.79 13.04 7.59
C GLN A 29 -2.36 11.55 7.45
N PRO A 30 -2.78 10.66 8.36
CA PRO A 30 -2.52 9.23 8.23
C PRO A 30 -3.36 8.63 7.08
N GLY A 31 -2.75 8.50 5.90
CA GLY A 31 -3.43 8.13 4.64
C GLY A 31 -3.61 6.63 4.42
N GLY A 32 -2.83 5.79 5.10
CA GLY A 32 -2.94 4.34 4.96
C GLY A 32 -2.34 3.60 6.14
N ILE A 33 -2.98 2.48 6.52
CA ILE A 33 -2.51 1.59 7.58
C ILE A 33 -2.64 0.14 7.12
N ALA A 34 -1.61 -0.66 7.35
CA ALA A 34 -1.59 -2.08 7.00
C ALA A 34 -0.99 -2.93 8.13
N ALA A 35 -1.53 -4.13 8.31
CA ALA A 35 -1.01 -5.09 9.27
C ALA A 35 0.21 -5.83 8.69
N VAL A 36 1.23 -6.04 9.52
CA VAL A 36 2.43 -6.80 9.18
C VAL A 36 2.57 -7.96 10.15
N GLY A 37 2.21 -9.14 9.68
CA GLY A 37 2.01 -10.29 10.54
C GLY A 37 0.95 -10.02 11.62
N ASP A 38 1.14 -10.58 12.80
CA ASP A 38 0.25 -10.43 13.95
C ASP A 38 0.78 -9.46 15.01
N ARG A 39 1.89 -8.79 14.73
CA ARG A 39 2.58 -7.93 15.69
C ARG A 39 2.65 -6.45 15.29
N TYR A 40 2.88 -6.14 14.04
CA TYR A 40 3.15 -4.77 13.64
C TYR A 40 2.01 -4.16 12.82
N LEU A 41 1.89 -2.84 12.91
CA LEU A 41 1.09 -2.03 12.02
C LEU A 41 2.03 -1.03 11.35
N ALA A 42 1.99 -0.94 10.05
CA ALA A 42 2.68 0.07 9.28
C ALA A 42 1.68 1.15 8.86
N LEU A 43 1.95 2.40 9.20
CA LEU A 43 1.13 3.58 8.90
C LEU A 43 1.91 4.54 8.03
N ILE A 44 1.27 5.11 7.01
CA ILE A 44 1.79 6.24 6.25
C ILE A 44 1.13 7.52 6.72
N ALA A 45 1.93 8.54 7.07
CA ALA A 45 1.50 9.91 7.27
C ALA A 45 1.89 10.73 6.05
N VAL A 46 0.89 11.14 5.27
CA VAL A 46 1.08 11.75 3.95
C VAL A 46 1.77 13.11 4.05
N SER A 47 1.26 14.00 4.91
CA SER A 47 1.81 15.35 5.07
C SER A 47 3.19 15.38 5.68
N GLU A 48 3.49 14.48 6.61
CA GLU A 48 4.82 14.38 7.23
C GLU A 48 5.78 13.50 6.44
N ARG A 49 5.28 12.78 5.42
CA ARG A 49 6.08 11.94 4.51
C ARG A 49 6.84 10.83 5.22
N VAL A 50 6.23 10.25 6.25
CA VAL A 50 6.85 9.23 7.07
C VAL A 50 6.06 7.93 7.08
N LEU A 51 6.77 6.83 7.31
CA LEU A 51 6.23 5.53 7.66
C LEU A 51 6.50 5.26 9.13
N LEU A 52 5.43 5.03 9.90
CA LEU A 52 5.50 4.64 11.31
C LEU A 52 5.19 3.17 11.46
N VAL A 53 5.79 2.57 12.48
CA VAL A 53 5.47 1.21 12.91
C VAL A 53 4.99 1.23 14.34
N TYR A 54 3.81 0.65 14.58
CA TYR A 54 3.26 0.40 15.91
C TYR A 54 3.37 -1.08 16.27
N ASP A 55 3.53 -1.37 17.55
CA ASP A 55 3.25 -2.70 18.09
C ASP A 55 1.74 -2.85 18.27
N ALA A 56 1.10 -3.78 17.56
CA ALA A 56 -0.35 -3.97 17.60
C ALA A 56 -0.87 -4.50 18.96
N ARG A 57 0.01 -4.95 19.84
CA ARG A 57 -0.35 -5.45 21.18
C ARG A 57 -0.34 -4.32 22.21
N SER A 58 0.79 -3.58 22.30
CA SER A 58 0.95 -2.47 23.25
C SER A 58 0.40 -1.13 22.74
N ASN A 59 0.15 -0.99 21.43
CA ASN A 59 -0.22 0.24 20.74
C ASN A 59 0.89 1.34 20.76
N GLU A 60 2.12 0.97 21.09
CA GLU A 60 3.25 1.89 21.14
C GLU A 60 3.89 2.08 19.76
N VAL A 61 4.38 3.28 19.49
CA VAL A 61 5.22 3.56 18.32
C VAL A 61 6.60 2.95 18.55
N LEU A 62 7.03 2.09 17.62
CA LEU A 62 8.33 1.42 17.68
C LEU A 62 9.39 2.12 16.84
N GLY A 63 9.02 2.69 15.71
CA GLY A 63 9.95 3.31 14.80
C GLY A 63 9.29 4.16 13.73
N VAL A 64 10.09 5.06 13.18
CA VAL A 64 9.69 5.98 12.11
C VAL A 64 10.81 6.01 11.07
N THR A 65 10.46 6.12 9.80
CA THR A 65 11.40 6.34 8.69
C THR A 65 10.78 7.24 7.64
N ASP A 66 11.61 7.82 6.78
CA ASP A 66 11.18 8.56 5.59
C ASP A 66 10.38 7.63 4.66
N ALA A 67 9.26 8.09 4.12
CA ALA A 67 8.41 7.33 3.21
C ALA A 67 8.39 7.89 1.78
N GLY A 68 9.14 8.94 1.50
CA GLY A 68 9.27 9.52 0.17
C GLY A 68 8.79 10.96 0.05
N THR A 69 8.48 11.36 -1.18
CA THR A 69 8.10 12.73 -1.52
C THR A 69 6.61 12.99 -1.32
N GLY A 70 5.77 11.99 -1.63
CA GLY A 70 4.32 12.06 -1.45
C GLY A 70 3.73 10.65 -1.31
N PRO A 71 4.02 9.95 -0.18
CA PRO A 71 3.49 8.61 0.04
C PRO A 71 1.98 8.67 0.24
N THR A 72 1.21 7.81 -0.44
CA THR A 72 -0.26 7.83 -0.38
C THR A 72 -0.89 6.53 0.10
N HIS A 73 -0.44 5.40 -0.42
CA HIS A 73 -1.02 4.10 -0.10
C HIS A 73 0.05 3.09 0.27
N ILE A 74 -0.32 2.13 1.11
CA ILE A 74 0.54 1.07 1.62
C ILE A 74 -0.17 -0.28 1.56
N GLU A 75 0.57 -1.31 1.15
CA GLU A 75 0.17 -2.71 1.22
C GLU A 75 1.31 -3.57 1.75
N THR A 76 1.00 -4.76 2.24
CA THR A 76 1.98 -5.61 2.92
C THR A 76 2.03 -7.04 2.39
N LEU A 77 3.21 -7.63 2.46
CA LEU A 77 3.46 -9.02 2.13
C LEU A 77 4.53 -9.62 3.06
N GLY A 78 4.12 -10.51 3.94
CA GLY A 78 5.01 -11.05 4.96
C GLY A 78 5.47 -9.97 5.94
N ASP A 79 6.77 -9.75 6.03
CA ASP A 79 7.41 -8.70 6.84
C ASP A 79 7.74 -7.43 6.03
N GLU A 80 7.22 -7.34 4.82
CA GLU A 80 7.48 -6.22 3.92
C GLU A 80 6.26 -5.34 3.71
N ALA A 81 6.50 -4.04 3.55
CA ALA A 81 5.50 -3.06 3.12
C ALA A 81 5.92 -2.43 1.79
N TYR A 82 4.93 -2.17 0.97
CA TYR A 82 5.07 -1.51 -0.33
C TYR A 82 4.28 -0.21 -0.31
N VAL A 83 4.94 0.88 -0.64
CA VAL A 83 4.38 2.23 -0.57
C VAL A 83 4.35 2.86 -1.95
N ALA A 84 3.20 3.37 -2.35
CA ALA A 84 3.08 4.22 -3.52
C ALA A 84 3.51 5.64 -3.14
N ASP A 85 4.68 6.06 -3.61
CA ASP A 85 5.19 7.42 -3.48
C ASP A 85 4.75 8.21 -4.72
N THR A 86 3.57 8.79 -4.63
CA THR A 86 2.84 9.40 -5.74
C THR A 86 3.58 10.57 -6.38
N GLU A 87 4.13 11.48 -5.56
CA GLU A 87 4.90 12.63 -6.05
C GLU A 87 6.33 12.25 -6.44
N GLY A 88 6.85 11.17 -5.88
CA GLY A 88 8.18 10.65 -6.20
C GLY A 88 8.20 9.78 -7.47
N ASP A 89 7.04 9.44 -8.05
CA ASP A 89 6.93 8.52 -9.19
C ASP A 89 7.66 7.18 -8.98
N VAL A 90 7.61 6.67 -7.74
CA VAL A 90 8.27 5.40 -7.37
C VAL A 90 7.38 4.53 -6.49
N ILE A 91 7.66 3.24 -6.48
CA ILE A 91 7.21 2.31 -5.44
C ILE A 91 8.38 2.01 -4.52
N ARG A 92 8.17 2.15 -3.23
CA ARG A 92 9.17 1.88 -2.18
C ARG A 92 8.84 0.58 -1.46
N ARG A 93 9.86 -0.19 -1.14
CA ARG A 93 9.77 -1.43 -0.36
C ARG A 93 10.50 -1.26 0.95
N PHE A 94 9.81 -1.55 2.04
CA PHE A 94 10.36 -1.49 3.39
C PHE A 94 10.31 -2.85 4.04
N ARG A 95 11.34 -3.20 4.79
CA ARG A 95 11.26 -4.29 5.78
C ARG A 95 10.75 -3.70 7.07
N ILE A 96 9.67 -4.31 7.59
CA ILE A 96 8.97 -3.85 8.78
C ILE A 96 9.44 -4.62 10.01
N GLY A 97 9.80 -3.89 11.03
CA GLY A 97 10.21 -4.34 12.36
C GLY A 97 10.16 -3.15 13.31
N SER A 98 10.73 -3.28 14.51
CA SER A 98 10.84 -2.15 15.44
C SER A 98 11.63 -0.96 14.88
N LYS A 99 12.41 -1.18 13.83
CA LYS A 99 13.10 -0.15 13.05
C LYS A 99 12.83 -0.45 11.58
N PRO A 100 11.87 0.24 10.95
CA PRO A 100 11.59 0.04 9.53
C PRO A 100 12.77 0.54 8.67
N VAL A 101 13.08 -0.21 7.61
CA VAL A 101 14.21 0.08 6.71
C VAL A 101 13.77 -0.03 5.27
N GLU A 102 14.01 0.99 4.45
CA GLU A 102 13.86 0.90 2.99
C GLU A 102 14.87 -0.10 2.43
N THR A 103 14.38 -1.09 1.69
CA THR A 103 15.21 -2.16 1.12
C THR A 103 15.33 -2.07 -0.40
N ALA A 104 14.35 -1.46 -1.06
CA ALA A 104 14.37 -1.25 -2.50
C ALA A 104 13.39 -0.14 -2.91
N LYS A 105 13.62 0.43 -4.08
CA LYS A 105 12.65 1.28 -4.78
C LYS A 105 12.71 1.03 -6.28
N VAL A 106 11.59 1.23 -6.97
CA VAL A 106 11.49 1.09 -8.42
C VAL A 106 10.70 2.24 -9.02
N ALA A 107 11.13 2.72 -10.18
CA ALA A 107 10.44 3.78 -10.91
C ALA A 107 9.03 3.32 -11.37
N ALA A 108 8.05 4.19 -11.15
CA ALA A 108 6.66 4.02 -11.55
C ALA A 108 6.09 5.36 -12.07
N PRO A 109 6.68 5.95 -13.14
CA PRO A 109 6.31 7.29 -13.61
C PRO A 109 4.86 7.30 -14.11
N GLY A 110 4.11 8.31 -13.69
CA GLY A 110 2.70 8.49 -14.05
C GLY A 110 1.77 8.55 -12.85
N THR A 111 2.25 9.03 -11.73
CA THR A 111 1.49 9.25 -10.49
C THR A 111 0.96 7.92 -9.92
N PRO A 112 1.84 7.06 -9.36
CA PRO A 112 1.43 5.80 -8.73
C PRO A 112 0.52 6.09 -7.54
N TYR A 113 -0.62 5.38 -7.46
CA TYR A 113 -1.62 5.70 -6.45
C TYR A 113 -2.16 4.44 -5.76
N GLY A 114 -3.14 3.75 -6.35
CA GLY A 114 -3.65 2.50 -5.80
C GLY A 114 -2.59 1.39 -5.86
N ILE A 115 -2.48 0.63 -4.80
CA ILE A 115 -1.53 -0.48 -4.69
C ILE A 115 -2.23 -1.71 -4.13
N ALA A 116 -1.93 -2.90 -4.66
CA ALA A 116 -2.45 -4.18 -4.20
C ALA A 116 -1.38 -5.27 -4.29
N VAL A 117 -1.45 -6.24 -3.38
CA VAL A 117 -0.50 -7.35 -3.30
C VAL A 117 -1.16 -8.68 -3.62
N ASP A 118 -0.65 -9.40 -4.62
CA ASP A 118 -0.92 -10.81 -4.84
C ASP A 118 0.09 -11.66 -4.05
N SER A 119 -0.34 -12.10 -2.88
CA SER A 119 0.52 -12.85 -1.97
C SER A 119 0.91 -14.23 -2.51
N ARG A 120 0.05 -14.87 -3.32
CA ARG A 120 0.31 -16.19 -3.88
C ARG A 120 1.37 -16.15 -4.98
N ARG A 121 1.30 -15.10 -5.84
CA ARG A 121 2.20 -14.95 -6.99
C ARG A 121 3.39 -14.04 -6.72
N LYS A 122 3.49 -13.49 -5.49
CA LYS A 122 4.54 -12.53 -5.11
C LYS A 122 4.59 -11.36 -6.09
N ARG A 123 3.46 -10.70 -6.29
CA ARG A 123 3.30 -9.57 -7.21
C ARG A 123 2.72 -8.36 -6.49
N VAL A 124 3.14 -7.19 -6.92
CA VAL A 124 2.56 -5.90 -6.52
C VAL A 124 1.97 -5.26 -7.76
N TRP A 125 0.70 -4.87 -7.67
CA TRP A 125 -0.03 -4.18 -8.71
C TRP A 125 -0.21 -2.72 -8.31
N VAL A 126 0.04 -1.81 -9.25
CA VAL A 126 0.01 -0.36 -8.99
C VAL A 126 -0.73 0.33 -10.12
N THR A 127 -1.67 1.20 -9.76
CA THR A 127 -2.34 2.07 -10.72
C THR A 127 -1.57 3.37 -10.91
N LEU A 128 -1.49 3.85 -12.14
CA LEU A 128 -0.90 5.13 -12.53
C LEU A 128 -2.01 6.07 -12.99
N THR A 129 -2.39 7.02 -12.14
CA THR A 129 -3.56 7.88 -12.37
C THR A 129 -3.35 8.90 -13.48
N ALA A 130 -2.13 9.42 -13.69
CA ALA A 130 -1.83 10.38 -14.74
C ALA A 130 -1.80 9.76 -16.14
N THR A 131 -1.53 8.46 -16.25
CA THR A 131 -1.37 7.77 -17.54
C THR A 131 -2.43 6.71 -17.82
N ASN A 132 -3.35 6.48 -16.86
CA ASN A 132 -4.40 5.45 -16.93
C ASN A 132 -3.81 4.08 -17.25
N ARG A 133 -2.92 3.61 -16.37
CA ARG A 133 -2.21 2.33 -16.49
C ARG A 133 -2.27 1.54 -15.21
N LEU A 134 -2.22 0.23 -15.35
CA LEU A 134 -1.88 -0.72 -14.30
C LEU A 134 -0.49 -1.28 -14.60
N ILE A 135 0.39 -1.28 -13.61
CA ILE A 135 1.71 -1.93 -13.72
C ILE A 135 1.81 -3.06 -12.70
N GLY A 136 2.36 -4.19 -13.14
CA GLY A 136 2.70 -5.32 -12.28
C GLY A 136 4.20 -5.43 -12.04
N TYR A 137 4.58 -5.61 -10.76
CA TYR A 137 5.95 -5.88 -10.35
C TYR A 137 6.04 -7.25 -9.67
N SER A 138 7.02 -8.07 -10.08
CA SER A 138 7.42 -9.26 -9.33
C SER A 138 8.27 -8.84 -8.13
N VAL A 139 7.92 -9.36 -6.96
CA VAL A 139 8.61 -9.10 -5.69
C VAL A 139 9.13 -10.38 -5.05
N ALA A 140 9.28 -11.43 -5.84
CA ALA A 140 9.80 -12.73 -5.38
C ALA A 140 11.29 -12.69 -5.00
N GLY A 141 12.03 -11.70 -5.46
CA GLY A 141 13.45 -11.51 -5.20
C GLY A 141 13.77 -10.19 -4.48
N PRO A 142 15.06 -9.89 -4.31
CA PRO A 142 15.52 -8.65 -3.65
C PRO A 142 15.15 -7.38 -4.44
N GLU A 143 15.00 -7.49 -5.75
CA GLU A 143 14.62 -6.41 -6.63
C GLU A 143 13.14 -6.50 -6.99
N MET A 144 12.49 -5.34 -7.16
CA MET A 144 11.15 -5.25 -7.77
C MET A 144 11.30 -5.16 -9.28
N LYS A 145 10.82 -6.19 -10.02
CA LYS A 145 10.95 -6.26 -11.47
C LYS A 145 9.62 -6.08 -12.15
N LYS A 146 9.49 -5.04 -12.98
CA LYS A 146 8.30 -4.84 -13.80
C LYS A 146 8.13 -6.00 -14.79
N PHE A 147 6.95 -6.63 -14.81
CA PHE A 147 6.65 -7.75 -15.73
C PHE A 147 5.45 -7.46 -16.63
N ALA A 148 4.56 -6.53 -16.25
CA ALA A 148 3.34 -6.24 -17.01
C ALA A 148 2.97 -4.76 -16.98
N THR A 149 2.25 -4.33 -18.01
CA THR A 149 1.60 -3.01 -18.09
C THR A 149 0.32 -3.16 -18.89
N TYR A 150 -0.81 -2.70 -18.36
CA TYR A 150 -2.12 -2.71 -19.00
C TYR A 150 -2.70 -1.30 -19.10
N PRO A 151 -3.43 -0.94 -20.17
CA PRO A 151 -4.29 0.22 -20.15
C PRO A 151 -5.43 0.00 -19.16
N THR A 152 -5.97 1.08 -18.58
CA THR A 152 -7.09 1.02 -17.64
C THR A 152 -8.14 2.06 -17.97
N ILE A 153 -9.30 1.96 -17.29
CA ILE A 153 -10.27 3.05 -17.17
C ILE A 153 -9.57 4.33 -16.69
N ARG A 154 -10.20 5.47 -16.96
CA ARG A 154 -9.64 6.78 -16.63
C ARG A 154 -9.57 6.98 -15.12
N GLN A 155 -8.47 7.58 -14.63
CA GLN A 155 -8.24 7.90 -13.22
C GLN A 155 -8.43 6.67 -12.29
N PRO A 156 -7.61 5.62 -12.45
CA PRO A 156 -7.71 4.40 -11.66
C PRO A 156 -7.21 4.67 -10.23
N ASN A 157 -8.13 4.93 -9.29
CA ASN A 157 -7.79 5.35 -7.93
C ASN A 157 -7.57 4.18 -6.97
N SER A 158 -8.29 3.08 -7.17
CA SER A 158 -8.21 1.92 -6.28
C SER A 158 -7.98 0.66 -7.08
N VAL A 159 -7.26 -0.28 -6.47
CA VAL A 159 -6.98 -1.59 -7.06
C VAL A 159 -7.04 -2.66 -5.99
N THR A 160 -7.51 -3.83 -6.35
CA THR A 160 -7.41 -5.04 -5.55
C THR A 160 -7.16 -6.24 -6.44
N VAL A 161 -6.75 -7.36 -5.88
CA VAL A 161 -6.48 -8.60 -6.60
C VAL A 161 -7.19 -9.77 -5.93
N ASP A 162 -7.81 -10.63 -6.75
CA ASP A 162 -8.28 -11.93 -6.29
C ASP A 162 -7.10 -12.90 -6.18
N PRO A 163 -6.70 -13.30 -4.97
CA PRO A 163 -5.56 -14.20 -4.81
C PRO A 163 -5.86 -15.61 -5.33
N GLY A 164 -7.13 -15.95 -5.60
CA GLY A 164 -7.52 -17.25 -6.14
C GLY A 164 -7.06 -17.43 -7.59
N ASN A 165 -7.45 -16.52 -8.46
CA ASN A 165 -7.19 -16.57 -9.90
C ASN A 165 -6.19 -15.53 -10.40
N GLY A 166 -5.89 -14.47 -9.62
CA GLY A 166 -4.98 -13.40 -9.99
C GLY A 166 -5.63 -12.27 -10.77
N ASP A 167 -6.95 -12.26 -10.89
CA ASP A 167 -7.69 -11.15 -11.50
C ASP A 167 -7.49 -9.88 -10.70
N VAL A 168 -7.27 -8.78 -11.41
CA VAL A 168 -7.11 -7.45 -10.83
C VAL A 168 -8.36 -6.62 -11.11
N PHE A 169 -8.91 -6.04 -10.06
CA PHE A 169 -10.07 -5.16 -10.13
C PHE A 169 -9.64 -3.72 -9.84
N ILE A 170 -10.07 -2.80 -10.69
CA ILE A 170 -9.69 -1.40 -10.65
C ILE A 170 -10.95 -0.55 -10.60
N ALA A 171 -11.00 0.40 -9.66
CA ALA A 171 -12.11 1.34 -9.59
C ALA A 171 -11.65 2.76 -9.96
N SER A 172 -12.52 3.46 -10.71
CA SER A 172 -12.38 4.87 -11.02
C SER A 172 -13.45 5.67 -10.29
N ARG A 173 -13.01 6.60 -9.45
CA ARG A 173 -13.92 7.56 -8.80
C ARG A 173 -14.53 8.53 -9.81
N THR A 174 -13.77 8.93 -10.81
CA THR A 174 -14.18 9.95 -11.80
C THR A 174 -15.28 9.46 -12.71
N GLU A 175 -15.24 8.20 -13.12
CA GLU A 175 -16.20 7.60 -14.05
C GLU A 175 -17.23 6.71 -13.36
N GLY A 176 -17.05 6.40 -12.07
CA GLY A 176 -17.91 5.47 -11.34
C GLY A 176 -17.87 4.06 -11.91
N GLN A 177 -16.74 3.66 -12.52
CA GLN A 177 -16.59 2.38 -13.21
C GLN A 177 -15.72 1.41 -12.40
N LEU A 178 -15.99 0.12 -12.59
CA LEU A 178 -15.17 -0.98 -12.12
C LEU A 178 -14.70 -1.78 -13.35
N GLU A 179 -13.39 -1.95 -13.47
CA GLU A 179 -12.75 -2.74 -14.52
C GLU A 179 -12.13 -4.00 -13.93
N ARG A 180 -12.20 -5.10 -14.65
CA ARG A 180 -11.48 -6.35 -14.36
C ARG A 180 -10.44 -6.59 -15.44
N ILE A 181 -9.22 -6.82 -15.02
CA ILE A 181 -8.13 -7.30 -15.86
C ILE A 181 -7.75 -8.69 -15.39
N SER A 182 -7.71 -9.65 -16.33
CA SER A 182 -7.21 -11.00 -16.06
C SER A 182 -5.79 -11.11 -16.65
N PRO A 183 -4.76 -10.87 -15.85
CA PRO A 183 -3.39 -11.07 -16.30
C PRO A 183 -3.22 -12.53 -16.67
N GLY A 184 -2.80 -12.83 -17.92
CA GLY A 184 -2.58 -14.19 -18.35
C GLY A 184 -1.77 -14.96 -17.31
N GLY A 185 -2.17 -16.20 -17.05
CA GLY A 185 -1.40 -17.10 -16.19
C GLY A 185 0.05 -17.15 -16.67
N ASP A 186 0.97 -17.35 -15.73
CA ASP A 186 2.38 -17.58 -16.08
C ASP A 186 2.39 -18.69 -17.15
N GLY A 187 2.78 -18.31 -18.38
CA GLY A 187 2.96 -19.31 -19.42
C GLY A 187 3.94 -20.37 -18.86
N GLU A 188 3.46 -21.61 -18.83
CA GLU A 188 4.27 -22.79 -18.54
C GLU A 188 5.51 -22.82 -19.43
#